data_57aa741c4316374476b138367d467659
#
_entry.id   57aa741c4316374476b138367d467659
#
_cell.length_a   1.000
_cell.length_b   1.000
_cell.length_c   1.000
_cell.angle_alpha   90.00
_cell.angle_beta   90.00
_cell.angle_gamma   90.00
#
_symmetry.space_group_name_H-M   'P 1'
#
loop_
_entity.id
_entity.type
_entity.pdbx_description
1 polymer ?
#
loop_
_entity_poly.entity_id
_entity_poly.type
_entity_poly.pdbx_seq_one_letter_code
_entity_poly.pdbx_strand_id
1 'polypeptide(L)'
;VRYLIAVFAMLVLFATPAQAYIPWDKIEEHILATEYDWLEDSERVWLLQYWMGIDQDGVYGRNTHKWHRQWAMERSIPVRLYSTVSPNARFSPAVEQWRSTVEAAIVEMGGDLRDTARFLSIISCESGGDPQARSSVSTASGLMQHLRTYWDARSRTALGYVGDIYNGQDNIRVSAWLIYRATGGGWQHWVCS
;
A
#
# COMPACT_ATOMS: atom_id res chain seq x y z
N VAL A 1 10.07 -0.53 35.85
CA VAL A 1 8.92 -1.12 35.14
C VAL A 1 9.18 -1.16 33.63
N ARG A 2 9.71 -0.07 32.99
CA ARG A 2 10.01 -0.02 31.54
C ARG A 2 11.05 -1.06 31.07
N TYR A 3 12.05 -1.37 31.88
CA TYR A 3 13.10 -2.34 31.53
C TYR A 3 12.64 -3.80 31.61
N LEU A 4 11.66 -4.12 32.44
CA LEU A 4 11.13 -5.49 32.57
C LEU A 4 10.25 -5.87 31.36
N ILE A 5 9.51 -4.93 30.77
CA ILE A 5 8.66 -5.17 29.61
C ILE A 5 9.51 -5.42 28.36
N ALA A 6 10.61 -4.67 28.18
CA ALA A 6 11.53 -4.89 27.07
C ALA A 6 12.20 -6.27 27.09
N VAL A 7 12.53 -6.79 28.28
CA VAL A 7 13.10 -8.10 28.45
C VAL A 7 12.08 -9.22 28.19
N PHE A 8 10.81 -9.01 28.55
CA PHE A 8 9.76 -10.00 28.32
C PHE A 8 9.34 -10.09 26.82
N ALA A 9 9.26 -8.95 26.14
CA ALA A 9 9.01 -8.92 24.70
C ALA A 9 10.11 -9.63 23.89
N MET A 10 11.34 -9.63 24.40
CA MET A 10 12.47 -10.30 23.76
C MET A 10 12.39 -11.83 23.89
N LEU A 11 11.80 -12.37 24.96
CA LEU A 11 11.69 -13.82 25.19
C LEU A 11 10.62 -14.48 24.32
N VAL A 12 9.58 -13.76 23.92
CA VAL A 12 8.49 -14.30 23.07
C VAL A 12 8.91 -14.43 21.60
N LEU A 13 9.86 -13.61 21.14
CA LEU A 13 10.40 -13.69 19.78
C LEU A 13 11.34 -14.89 19.54
N PHE A 14 11.70 -15.66 20.56
CA PHE A 14 12.76 -16.68 20.52
C PHE A 14 12.27 -18.13 20.60
N ALA A 15 11.01 -18.44 20.29
CA ALA A 15 10.42 -19.76 20.46
C ALA A 15 10.64 -20.75 19.29
N THR A 16 11.57 -20.51 18.34
CA THR A 16 11.92 -21.49 17.28
C THR A 16 13.43 -21.68 17.17
N PRO A 17 13.93 -22.93 16.92
CA PRO A 17 15.34 -23.30 17.07
C PRO A 17 16.30 -22.82 15.97
N ALA A 18 16.05 -21.68 15.35
CA ALA A 18 16.98 -21.09 14.36
C ALA A 18 16.83 -19.57 14.22
N GLN A 19 16.38 -18.85 15.26
CA GLN A 19 16.30 -17.39 15.14
C GLN A 19 17.68 -16.76 15.34
N ALA A 20 18.16 -16.10 14.29
CA ALA A 20 19.38 -15.30 14.39
C ALA A 20 19.18 -14.18 15.43
N TYR A 21 20.17 -13.99 16.30
CA TYR A 21 20.22 -12.85 17.21
C TYR A 21 20.13 -11.54 16.41
N ILE A 22 19.13 -10.72 16.71
CA ILE A 22 18.97 -9.41 16.10
C ILE A 22 19.64 -8.38 17.00
N PRO A 23 20.71 -7.68 16.56
CA PRO A 23 21.33 -6.61 17.31
C PRO A 23 20.31 -5.51 17.65
N TRP A 24 20.46 -4.87 18.80
CA TRP A 24 19.53 -3.84 19.28
C TRP A 24 19.38 -2.67 18.32
N ASP A 25 20.43 -2.27 17.64
CA ASP A 25 20.46 -1.22 16.63
C ASP A 25 19.71 -1.60 15.33
N LYS A 26 19.35 -2.88 15.16
CA LYS A 26 18.60 -3.42 14.04
C LYS A 26 17.15 -3.81 14.36
N ILE A 27 16.75 -3.73 15.62
CA ILE A 27 15.40 -4.15 16.03
C ILE A 27 14.34 -3.28 15.38
N GLU A 28 14.51 -1.96 15.33
CA GLU A 28 13.57 -1.05 14.70
C GLU A 28 13.39 -1.39 13.22
N GLU A 29 14.50 -1.56 12.49
CA GLU A 29 14.49 -1.95 11.07
C GLU A 29 13.76 -3.28 10.88
N HIS A 30 14.05 -4.27 11.73
CA HIS A 30 13.41 -5.57 11.65
C HIS A 30 11.91 -5.51 11.91
N ILE A 31 11.45 -4.78 12.93
CA ILE A 31 10.04 -4.60 13.26
C ILE A 31 9.31 -3.90 12.10
N LEU A 32 9.89 -2.84 11.54
CA LEU A 32 9.31 -2.10 10.43
C LEU A 32 9.35 -2.86 9.10
N ALA A 33 10.33 -3.75 8.89
CA ALA A 33 10.41 -4.59 7.70
C ALA A 33 9.56 -5.86 7.79
N THR A 34 9.00 -6.16 8.96
CA THR A 34 8.17 -7.35 9.17
C THR A 34 6.84 -7.21 8.45
N GLU A 35 6.39 -8.30 7.83
CA GLU A 35 5.07 -8.40 7.23
C GLU A 35 4.04 -8.75 8.30
N TYR A 36 2.95 -7.98 8.36
CA TYR A 36 1.85 -8.19 9.30
C TYR A 36 0.57 -8.48 8.53
N ASP A 37 -0.26 -9.36 9.05
CA ASP A 37 -1.56 -9.65 8.46
C ASP A 37 -2.60 -8.57 8.80
N TRP A 38 -3.52 -8.32 7.89
CA TRP A 38 -4.62 -7.40 8.17
C TRP A 38 -5.51 -7.93 9.29
N LEU A 39 -5.79 -7.08 10.28
CA LEU A 39 -6.47 -7.41 11.53
C LEU A 39 -5.75 -8.46 12.39
N GLU A 40 -4.47 -8.70 12.11
CA GLU A 40 -3.66 -9.46 13.05
C GLU A 40 -3.74 -8.85 14.44
N ASP A 41 -4.13 -9.66 15.43
CA ASP A 41 -4.16 -9.31 16.84
C ASP A 41 -3.02 -10.08 17.53
N SER A 42 -1.92 -9.38 17.83
CA SER A 42 -0.73 -10.03 18.34
C SER A 42 0.19 -9.09 19.11
N GLU A 43 1.05 -9.70 19.97
CA GLU A 43 2.09 -8.97 20.68
C GLU A 43 3.10 -8.30 19.74
N ARG A 44 3.36 -8.86 18.55
CA ARG A 44 4.28 -8.25 17.58
C ARG A 44 3.68 -7.00 16.96
N VAL A 45 2.35 -6.94 16.75
CA VAL A 45 1.64 -5.73 16.33
C VAL A 45 1.66 -4.70 17.44
N TRP A 46 1.40 -5.11 18.68
CA TRP A 46 1.51 -4.23 19.84
C TRP A 46 2.91 -3.61 19.94
N LEU A 47 3.96 -4.41 19.72
CA LEU A 47 5.34 -3.92 19.71
C LEU A 47 5.62 -2.93 18.59
N LEU A 48 5.10 -3.18 17.38
CA LEU A 48 5.17 -2.24 16.25
C LEU A 48 4.52 -0.90 16.62
N GLN A 49 3.32 -0.94 17.19
CA GLN A 49 2.58 0.25 17.64
C GLN A 49 3.35 1.01 18.73
N TYR A 50 3.96 0.29 19.68
CA TYR A 50 4.81 0.87 20.72
C TYR A 50 5.99 1.64 20.11
N TRP A 51 6.71 1.04 19.14
CA TRP A 51 7.83 1.68 18.47
C TRP A 51 7.42 2.90 17.67
N MET A 52 6.26 2.89 17.07
CA MET A 52 5.71 4.04 16.34
C MET A 52 5.10 5.11 17.26
N GLY A 53 4.95 4.86 18.55
CA GLY A 53 4.37 5.81 19.51
C GLY A 53 2.89 6.09 19.29
N ILE A 54 2.14 5.11 18.76
CA ILE A 54 0.68 5.17 18.55
C ILE A 54 -0.07 4.32 19.57
N ASP A 55 -1.40 4.39 19.56
CA ASP A 55 -2.24 3.55 20.44
C ASP A 55 -1.93 2.07 20.23
N GLN A 56 -1.73 1.35 21.34
CA GLN A 56 -1.28 -0.05 21.38
C GLN A 56 -2.47 -0.96 21.67
N ASP A 57 -3.32 -1.16 20.67
CA ASP A 57 -4.45 -2.09 20.74
C ASP A 57 -4.09 -3.52 20.29
N GLY A 58 -2.86 -3.74 19.82
CA GLY A 58 -2.39 -5.02 19.33
C GLY A 58 -2.92 -5.41 17.96
N VAL A 59 -3.78 -4.59 17.33
CA VAL A 59 -4.47 -4.92 16.09
C VAL A 59 -3.84 -4.19 14.90
N TYR A 60 -3.41 -4.92 13.88
CA TYR A 60 -2.91 -4.34 12.63
C TYR A 60 -4.05 -3.83 11.75
N GLY A 61 -4.71 -2.79 12.23
CA GLY A 61 -5.80 -2.12 11.53
C GLY A 61 -5.34 -0.93 10.68
N ARG A 62 -6.31 -0.17 10.19
CA ARG A 62 -6.09 0.99 9.31
C ARG A 62 -5.12 2.01 9.89
N ASN A 63 -5.22 2.30 11.19
CA ASN A 63 -4.36 3.30 11.85
C ASN A 63 -2.92 2.81 11.95
N THR A 64 -2.72 1.57 12.42
CA THR A 64 -1.41 0.91 12.52
C THR A 64 -0.75 0.84 11.15
N HIS A 65 -1.48 0.41 10.13
CA HIS A 65 -1.00 0.32 8.76
C HIS A 65 -0.54 1.69 8.20
N LYS A 66 -1.34 2.75 8.40
CA LYS A 66 -0.99 4.11 7.97
C LYS A 66 0.36 4.54 8.55
N TRP A 67 0.52 4.40 9.86
CA TRP A 67 1.73 4.81 10.56
C TRP A 67 2.93 3.92 10.21
N HIS A 68 2.73 2.61 10.13
CA HIS A 68 3.77 1.67 9.72
C HIS A 68 4.38 2.04 8.37
N ARG A 69 3.54 2.32 7.38
CA ARG A 69 4.00 2.76 6.07
C ARG A 69 4.76 4.07 6.13
N GLN A 70 4.22 5.07 6.83
CA GLN A 70 4.87 6.36 6.95
C GLN A 70 6.26 6.21 7.56
N TRP A 71 6.39 5.48 8.65
CA TRP A 71 7.64 5.24 9.34
C TRP A 71 8.65 4.47 8.48
N ALA A 72 8.20 3.45 7.77
CA ALA A 72 9.04 2.68 6.86
C ALA A 72 9.55 3.53 5.69
N MET A 73 8.68 4.36 5.10
CA MET A 73 9.05 5.29 4.02
C MET A 73 10.08 6.31 4.49
N GLU A 74 9.89 6.95 5.64
CA GLU A 74 10.82 7.93 6.21
C GLU A 74 12.23 7.35 6.44
N ARG A 75 12.32 6.04 6.64
CA ARG A 75 13.56 5.29 6.88
C ARG A 75 14.07 4.52 5.67
N SER A 76 13.42 4.65 4.52
CA SER A 76 13.74 3.90 3.28
C SER A 76 13.76 2.37 3.49
N ILE A 77 12.91 1.88 4.40
CA ILE A 77 12.77 0.45 4.67
C ILE A 77 11.77 -0.12 3.66
N PRO A 78 12.16 -1.13 2.84
CA PRO A 78 11.23 -1.80 1.94
C PRO A 78 10.25 -2.65 2.75
N VAL A 79 9.00 -2.26 2.80
CA VAL A 79 7.94 -2.99 3.51
C VAL A 79 7.05 -3.70 2.53
N ARG A 80 6.91 -5.01 2.69
CA ARG A 80 5.80 -5.76 2.12
C ARG A 80 4.61 -5.63 3.09
N LEU A 81 3.69 -4.78 2.74
CA LEU A 81 2.55 -4.50 3.59
C LEU A 81 1.45 -5.52 3.29
N TYR A 82 1.37 -6.52 4.12
CA TYR A 82 0.44 -7.66 4.16
C TYR A 82 0.35 -8.60 2.94
N SER A 83 0.23 -9.87 3.28
CA SER A 83 0.03 -10.99 2.34
C SER A 83 -1.45 -11.38 2.18
N THR A 84 -2.34 -10.89 3.04
CA THR A 84 -3.73 -11.35 3.06
C THR A 84 -4.72 -10.23 2.76
N VAL A 85 -5.74 -10.59 2.00
CA VAL A 85 -6.90 -9.74 1.76
C VAL A 85 -7.62 -9.51 3.08
N SER A 86 -7.91 -8.25 3.42
CA SER A 86 -8.71 -7.90 4.59
C SER A 86 -9.97 -8.77 4.64
N PRO A 87 -10.28 -9.44 5.77
CA PRO A 87 -11.53 -10.21 5.91
C PRO A 87 -12.78 -9.33 5.78
N ASN A 88 -12.63 -8.00 5.88
CA ASN A 88 -13.65 -7.00 5.59
C ASN A 88 -13.42 -6.33 4.23
N ALA A 89 -12.74 -6.99 3.31
CA ALA A 89 -12.50 -6.47 1.98
C ALA A 89 -13.81 -6.11 1.29
N ARG A 90 -13.96 -4.84 0.94
CA ARG A 90 -15.14 -4.31 0.24
C ARG A 90 -15.14 -4.72 -1.23
N PHE A 91 -14.00 -5.15 -1.73
CA PHE A 91 -13.74 -5.46 -3.13
C PHE A 91 -13.30 -6.91 -3.29
N SER A 92 -13.31 -7.41 -4.53
CA SER A 92 -12.81 -8.74 -4.83
C SER A 92 -11.30 -8.86 -4.52
N PRO A 93 -10.77 -10.08 -4.28
CA PRO A 93 -9.34 -10.28 -4.08
C PRO A 93 -8.47 -9.72 -5.21
N ALA A 94 -8.96 -9.79 -6.46
CA ALA A 94 -8.28 -9.25 -7.64
C ALA A 94 -8.12 -7.72 -7.59
N VAL A 95 -9.02 -7.01 -6.92
CA VAL A 95 -8.96 -5.56 -6.70
C VAL A 95 -8.19 -5.23 -5.43
N GLU A 96 -8.45 -5.96 -4.33
CA GLU A 96 -7.83 -5.70 -3.04
C GLU A 96 -6.30 -5.87 -3.05
N GLN A 97 -5.75 -6.74 -3.89
CA GLN A 97 -4.30 -6.88 -4.06
C GLN A 97 -3.60 -5.56 -4.42
N TRP A 98 -4.31 -4.60 -4.99
CA TRP A 98 -3.78 -3.30 -5.40
C TRP A 98 -3.82 -2.24 -4.31
N ARG A 99 -4.46 -2.51 -3.16
CA ARG A 99 -4.67 -1.52 -2.09
C ARG A 99 -3.38 -0.83 -1.65
N SER A 100 -2.34 -1.59 -1.33
CA SER A 100 -1.08 -1.02 -0.87
C SER A 100 -0.39 -0.17 -1.94
N THR A 101 -0.46 -0.59 -3.20
CA THR A 101 0.07 0.18 -4.33
C THR A 101 -0.71 1.48 -4.54
N VAL A 102 -2.05 1.44 -4.43
CA VAL A 102 -2.91 2.62 -4.50
C VAL A 102 -2.60 3.60 -3.38
N GLU A 103 -2.51 3.12 -2.16
CA GLU A 103 -2.20 3.96 -1.00
C GLU A 103 -0.81 4.61 -1.12
N ALA A 104 0.19 3.85 -1.62
CA ALA A 104 1.52 4.38 -1.90
C ALA A 104 1.47 5.52 -2.93
N ALA A 105 0.77 5.31 -4.02
CA ALA A 105 0.65 6.30 -5.08
C ALA A 105 -0.12 7.55 -4.63
N ILE A 106 -1.18 7.39 -3.84
CA ILE A 106 -1.92 8.52 -3.24
C ILE A 106 -0.97 9.38 -2.39
N VAL A 107 -0.21 8.76 -1.50
CA VAL A 107 0.74 9.49 -0.63
C VAL A 107 1.85 10.15 -1.45
N GLU A 108 2.46 9.43 -2.42
CA GLU A 108 3.49 9.97 -3.31
C GLU A 108 3.01 11.23 -4.05
N MET A 109 1.75 11.25 -4.46
CA MET A 109 1.16 12.38 -5.17
C MET A 109 0.52 13.44 -4.26
N GLY A 110 0.61 13.29 -2.94
CA GLY A 110 0.09 14.25 -1.96
C GLY A 110 -1.42 14.21 -1.77
N GLY A 111 -2.07 13.09 -2.13
CA GLY A 111 -3.49 12.84 -1.93
C GLY A 111 -3.84 12.39 -0.51
N ASP A 112 -5.12 12.23 -0.23
CA ASP A 112 -5.65 11.76 1.05
C ASP A 112 -5.93 10.25 1.00
N LEU A 113 -5.46 9.49 1.99
CA LEU A 113 -5.71 8.04 2.09
C LEU A 113 -7.20 7.69 2.21
N ARG A 114 -8.06 8.64 2.58
CA ARG A 114 -9.53 8.46 2.52
C ARG A 114 -10.04 8.17 1.11
N ASP A 115 -9.28 8.56 0.09
CA ASP A 115 -9.59 8.29 -1.31
C ASP A 115 -9.29 6.85 -1.74
N THR A 116 -8.61 6.04 -0.92
CA THR A 116 -8.25 4.63 -1.26
C THR A 116 -9.47 3.83 -1.71
N ALA A 117 -10.58 3.92 -0.98
CA ALA A 117 -11.79 3.17 -1.33
C ALA A 117 -12.39 3.61 -2.68
N ARG A 118 -12.34 4.91 -2.99
CA ARG A 118 -12.78 5.46 -4.28
C ARG A 118 -11.88 4.98 -5.41
N PHE A 119 -10.57 5.00 -5.21
CA PHE A 119 -9.60 4.52 -6.19
C PHE A 119 -9.81 3.04 -6.52
N LEU A 120 -9.97 2.19 -5.49
CA LEU A 120 -10.26 0.77 -5.67
C LEU A 120 -11.63 0.51 -6.31
N SER A 121 -12.62 1.37 -6.07
CA SER A 121 -13.93 1.30 -6.73
C SER A 121 -13.80 1.51 -8.24
N ILE A 122 -12.95 2.45 -8.66
CA ILE A 122 -12.66 2.68 -10.08
C ILE A 122 -11.93 1.48 -10.67
N ILE A 123 -10.87 0.95 -10.03
CA ILE A 123 -10.19 -0.27 -10.48
C ILE A 123 -11.20 -1.43 -10.64
N SER A 124 -12.10 -1.59 -9.69
CA SER A 124 -13.13 -2.63 -9.74
C SER A 124 -14.04 -2.48 -10.96
N CYS A 125 -14.44 -1.26 -11.26
CA CYS A 125 -15.34 -0.97 -12.38
C CYS A 125 -14.63 -1.05 -13.74
N GLU A 126 -13.42 -0.52 -13.86
CA GLU A 126 -12.71 -0.39 -15.14
C GLU A 126 -12.09 -1.72 -15.61
N SER A 127 -11.60 -2.53 -14.69
CA SER A 127 -10.85 -3.74 -15.03
C SER A 127 -11.17 -4.97 -14.18
N GLY A 128 -11.95 -4.82 -13.11
CA GLY A 128 -12.13 -5.90 -12.13
C GLY A 128 -10.83 -6.27 -11.38
N GLY A 129 -9.77 -5.43 -11.48
CA GLY A 129 -8.46 -5.69 -10.90
C GLY A 129 -7.46 -6.37 -11.84
N ASP A 130 -7.83 -6.59 -13.11
CA ASP A 130 -6.95 -7.18 -14.12
C ASP A 130 -6.05 -6.11 -14.77
N PRO A 131 -4.71 -6.14 -14.57
CA PRO A 131 -3.81 -5.20 -15.20
C PRO A 131 -3.68 -5.41 -16.71
N GLN A 132 -4.10 -6.56 -17.25
CA GLN A 132 -4.06 -6.88 -18.67
C GLN A 132 -5.37 -6.51 -19.39
N ALA A 133 -6.34 -5.92 -18.69
CA ALA A 133 -7.64 -5.55 -19.25
C ALA A 133 -7.50 -4.63 -20.47
N ARG A 134 -8.32 -4.91 -21.47
CA ARG A 134 -8.39 -4.15 -22.74
C ARG A 134 -9.84 -3.89 -23.10
N SER A 135 -10.15 -2.65 -23.44
CA SER A 135 -11.46 -2.33 -23.97
C SER A 135 -11.65 -2.97 -25.35
N SER A 136 -12.84 -3.50 -25.59
CA SER A 136 -13.23 -4.02 -26.92
C SER A 136 -13.71 -2.93 -27.87
N VAL A 137 -13.98 -1.73 -27.36
CA VAL A 137 -14.60 -0.63 -28.13
C VAL A 137 -13.72 0.63 -28.21
N SER A 138 -12.59 0.64 -27.49
CA SER A 138 -11.68 1.78 -27.46
C SER A 138 -10.23 1.32 -27.30
N THR A 139 -9.29 2.27 -27.18
CA THR A 139 -7.88 1.99 -26.88
C THR A 139 -7.58 1.95 -25.38
N ALA A 140 -8.59 1.99 -24.52
CA ALA A 140 -8.44 1.94 -23.08
C ALA A 140 -7.80 0.62 -22.64
N SER A 141 -6.82 0.68 -21.74
CA SER A 141 -5.99 -0.46 -21.35
C SER A 141 -5.49 -0.34 -19.92
N GLY A 142 -5.25 -1.49 -19.30
CA GLY A 142 -4.69 -1.61 -17.96
C GLY A 142 -5.71 -1.42 -16.84
N LEU A 143 -5.24 -1.35 -15.60
CA LEU A 143 -6.09 -1.32 -14.39
C LEU A 143 -7.12 -0.19 -14.39
N MET A 144 -6.72 1.01 -14.77
CA MET A 144 -7.54 2.22 -14.74
C MET A 144 -7.97 2.66 -16.15
N GLN A 145 -7.88 1.74 -17.14
CA GLN A 145 -8.34 1.94 -18.51
C GLN A 145 -7.87 3.24 -19.17
N HIS A 146 -6.58 3.54 -19.07
CA HIS A 146 -5.99 4.68 -19.76
C HIS A 146 -6.07 4.51 -21.27
N LEU A 147 -6.42 5.59 -21.98
CA LEU A 147 -6.34 5.63 -23.43
C LEU A 147 -4.88 5.66 -23.90
N ARG A 148 -4.50 4.72 -24.77
CA ARG A 148 -3.14 4.58 -25.29
C ARG A 148 -2.59 5.86 -25.92
N THR A 149 -3.46 6.62 -26.58
CA THR A 149 -3.11 7.90 -27.22
C THR A 149 -2.46 8.90 -26.24
N TYR A 150 -2.85 8.86 -24.97
CA TYR A 150 -2.33 9.78 -23.94
C TYR A 150 -1.30 9.15 -23.03
N TRP A 151 -1.12 7.82 -23.11
CA TRP A 151 -0.32 7.07 -22.15
C TRP A 151 1.13 7.51 -22.08
N ASP A 152 1.81 7.60 -23.23
CA ASP A 152 3.23 7.92 -23.28
C ASP A 152 3.54 9.31 -22.70
N ALA A 153 2.71 10.29 -23.00
CA ALA A 153 2.87 11.64 -22.47
C ALA A 153 2.61 11.68 -20.94
N ARG A 154 1.52 11.03 -20.50
CA ARG A 154 1.15 10.96 -19.08
C ARG A 154 2.21 10.22 -18.26
N SER A 155 2.66 9.05 -18.73
CA SER A 155 3.64 8.25 -18.01
C SER A 155 5.00 8.93 -17.92
N ARG A 156 5.47 9.58 -19.00
CA ARG A 156 6.71 10.39 -18.91
C ARG A 156 6.62 11.49 -17.87
N THR A 157 5.49 12.17 -17.79
CA THR A 157 5.32 13.26 -16.82
C THR A 157 5.19 12.75 -15.39
N ALA A 158 4.44 11.66 -15.20
CA ALA A 158 4.18 11.10 -13.87
C ALA A 158 5.37 10.31 -13.30
N LEU A 159 6.08 9.56 -14.15
CA LEU A 159 7.09 8.58 -13.76
C LEU A 159 8.52 9.03 -14.08
N GLY A 160 8.71 9.95 -15.04
CA GLY A 160 10.00 10.31 -15.59
C GLY A 160 10.47 9.38 -16.74
N TYR A 161 9.69 8.36 -17.08
CA TYR A 161 9.95 7.42 -18.18
C TYR A 161 8.62 6.98 -18.84
N VAL A 162 8.70 6.34 -20.01
CA VAL A 162 7.53 5.71 -20.63
C VAL A 162 7.27 4.38 -19.94
N GLY A 163 6.24 4.36 -19.08
CA GLY A 163 5.82 3.16 -18.36
C GLY A 163 5.07 2.16 -19.24
N ASP A 164 4.94 0.95 -18.75
CA ASP A 164 4.07 -0.06 -19.37
C ASP A 164 2.63 0.10 -18.86
N ILE A 165 1.69 0.36 -19.77
CA ILE A 165 0.27 0.53 -19.46
C ILE A 165 -0.35 -0.71 -18.80
N TYR A 166 0.26 -1.89 -19.00
CA TYR A 166 -0.14 -3.15 -18.41
C TYR A 166 0.60 -3.49 -17.11
N ASN A 167 1.61 -2.70 -16.73
CA ASN A 167 2.19 -2.77 -15.40
C ASN A 167 1.24 -2.07 -14.40
N GLY A 168 0.66 -2.84 -13.47
CA GLY A 168 -0.32 -2.30 -12.54
C GLY A 168 0.22 -1.18 -11.65
N GLN A 169 1.51 -1.22 -11.28
CA GLN A 169 2.13 -0.16 -10.48
C GLN A 169 2.26 1.14 -11.28
N ASP A 170 2.78 1.06 -12.51
CA ASP A 170 2.87 2.22 -13.41
C ASP A 170 1.50 2.83 -13.67
N ASN A 171 0.52 1.96 -13.95
CA ASN A 171 -0.86 2.37 -14.24
C ASN A 171 -1.48 3.14 -13.06
N ILE A 172 -1.34 2.63 -11.84
CA ILE A 172 -1.82 3.28 -10.60
C ILE A 172 -1.09 4.59 -10.35
N ARG A 173 0.25 4.65 -10.49
CA ARG A 173 1.02 5.88 -10.24
C ARG A 173 0.67 6.98 -11.24
N VAL A 174 0.49 6.64 -12.52
CA VAL A 174 0.04 7.59 -13.55
C VAL A 174 -1.36 8.08 -13.24
N SER A 175 -2.25 7.20 -12.76
CA SER A 175 -3.61 7.58 -12.35
C SER A 175 -3.59 8.53 -11.14
N ALA A 176 -2.80 8.24 -10.13
CA ALA A 176 -2.65 9.10 -8.97
C ALA A 176 -2.08 10.48 -9.35
N TRP A 177 -1.06 10.51 -10.22
CA TRP A 177 -0.57 11.78 -10.78
C TRP A 177 -1.67 12.56 -11.49
N LEU A 178 -2.47 11.89 -12.35
CA LEU A 178 -3.56 12.52 -13.09
C LEU A 178 -4.64 13.08 -12.16
N ILE A 179 -4.89 12.41 -11.03
CA ILE A 179 -5.88 12.86 -10.04
C ILE A 179 -5.38 14.06 -9.23
N TYR A 180 -4.16 14.01 -8.73
CA TYR A 180 -3.70 14.93 -7.69
C TYR A 180 -2.73 16.02 -8.16
N ARG A 181 -2.06 15.83 -9.31
CA ARG A 181 -0.96 16.72 -9.76
C ARG A 181 -1.18 17.34 -11.13
N ALA A 182 -1.89 16.68 -12.02
CA ALA A 182 -2.05 17.16 -13.39
C ALA A 182 -2.94 18.42 -13.45
N THR A 183 -2.53 19.41 -14.25
CA THR A 183 -3.38 20.56 -14.53
C THR A 183 -4.63 20.08 -15.29
N GLY A 184 -5.81 20.44 -14.78
CA GLY A 184 -7.09 19.91 -15.29
C GLY A 184 -7.34 18.44 -14.99
N GLY A 185 -6.52 17.85 -14.11
CA GLY A 185 -6.69 16.50 -13.60
C GLY A 185 -7.85 16.36 -12.63
N GLY A 186 -8.02 15.17 -12.09
CA GLY A 186 -9.03 14.85 -11.09
C GLY A 186 -9.80 13.59 -11.42
N TRP A 187 -10.76 13.29 -10.59
CA TRP A 187 -11.58 12.08 -10.64
C TRP A 187 -12.53 12.01 -11.86
N GLN A 188 -12.80 13.15 -12.50
CA GLN A 188 -13.68 13.27 -13.67
C GLN A 188 -13.18 12.51 -14.92
N HIS A 189 -11.95 12.02 -14.90
CA HIS A 189 -11.43 11.18 -15.99
C HIS A 189 -12.05 9.79 -16.00
N TRP A 190 -12.72 9.39 -14.92
CA TRP A 190 -13.41 8.10 -14.80
C TRP A 190 -14.89 8.31 -14.49
N VAL A 191 -15.73 7.70 -15.32
CA VAL A 191 -17.20 7.78 -15.18
C VAL A 191 -17.72 6.74 -14.17
N CYS A 192 -16.93 5.72 -13.92
CA CYS A 192 -17.18 4.69 -12.92
C CYS A 192 -16.90 5.22 -11.50
N SER A 193 -17.79 5.89 -10.86
CA SER A 193 -17.60 6.38 -9.50
C SER A 193 -18.82 6.14 -8.61
#